data_a8dc76b8163cef1558d4684e6ec01f84
#
_entry.id   a8dc76b8163cef1558d4684e6ec01f84
#
_cell.length_a   1.000
_cell.length_b   1.000
_cell.length_c   1.000
_cell.angle_alpha   90.00
_cell.angle_beta   90.00
_cell.angle_gamma   90.00
#
_symmetry.space_group_name_H-M   'P 1'
#
loop_
_entity.id
_entity.type
_entity.pdbx_description
1 polymer ?
#
loop_
_entity_poly.entity_id
_entity_poly.type
_entity_poly.pdbx_seq_one_letter_code
_entity_poly.pdbx_strand_id
1 'polypeptide(L)'
;IPDFPIYSNGTKPGTLQSEHPDIANAVKQATDIYGFGSGGSRLTTGSGRLHLEAEAAVARFTGYPDAVLFASGYQANISTLQTLASPDLTIISDARNHASIIDGCRLAKANGSTVVVTPHRDVGGVQKALAKRTTKHALVVTDGLFSMDGELAPLPELSKVVEEQGAWLMVDDAHAFGTVGTTGRGLPEYFDIRPDIQLITASKALGAEGALVATSEPVAQLLRQQARSFVFSTSPTSANCAAITAGIKLLDTNPRLIGSL
;
A
#
# COMPACT_ATOMS: atom_id res chain seq x y z
N ILE A 1 0.74 25.22 3.78
CA ILE A 1 0.22 23.85 3.48
C ILE A 1 -1.19 23.88 4.03
N PRO A 2 -2.25 23.68 3.21
CA PRO A 2 -3.58 23.56 3.75
C PRO A 2 -3.56 22.44 4.81
N ASP A 3 -4.28 22.64 5.92
CA ASP A 3 -4.46 21.64 6.98
C ASP A 3 -5.22 20.44 6.40
N PHE A 4 -4.50 19.59 5.66
CA PHE A 4 -5.03 18.29 5.28
C PHE A 4 -5.17 17.47 6.56
N PRO A 5 -6.37 16.97 6.87
CA PRO A 5 -6.61 16.16 8.08
C PRO A 5 -5.69 14.94 8.20
N ILE A 6 -5.12 14.49 7.08
CA ILE A 6 -4.15 13.39 6.98
C ILE A 6 -2.82 13.66 7.71
N TYR A 7 -2.48 14.91 8.00
CA TYR A 7 -1.24 15.27 8.70
C TYR A 7 -1.44 15.68 10.16
N SER A 8 -2.67 15.63 10.68
CA SER A 8 -2.87 15.93 12.08
C SER A 8 -2.31 14.78 12.92
N ASN A 9 -1.36 15.08 13.79
CA ASN A 9 -0.66 14.13 14.67
C ASN A 9 -1.55 13.61 15.82
N GLY A 10 -2.79 13.23 15.57
CA GLY A 10 -3.65 12.62 16.58
C GLY A 10 -4.13 13.58 17.69
N THR A 11 -3.85 14.87 17.59
CA THR A 11 -4.22 15.86 18.63
C THR A 11 -5.46 16.68 18.31
N LYS A 12 -6.08 16.47 17.14
CA LYS A 12 -7.35 17.14 16.78
C LYS A 12 -8.50 16.12 16.78
N PRO A 13 -9.68 16.50 17.30
CA PRO A 13 -10.90 15.71 17.13
C PRO A 13 -11.13 15.51 15.62
N GLY A 14 -11.18 14.27 15.15
CA GLY A 14 -11.36 13.92 13.73
C GLY A 14 -10.22 13.12 13.10
N THR A 15 -9.07 12.99 13.72
CA THR A 15 -8.08 11.98 13.32
C THR A 15 -8.45 10.64 13.95
N LEU A 16 -9.08 9.92 13.20
CA LEU A 16 -10.09 8.96 13.45
C LEU A 16 -9.72 7.80 14.29
N GLN A 17 -8.53 7.35 14.31
CA GLN A 17 -8.40 5.98 14.73
C GLN A 17 -7.38 5.77 15.83
N SER A 18 -6.33 6.55 15.93
CA SER A 18 -5.32 6.36 16.97
C SER A 18 -5.86 6.49 18.40
N GLU A 19 -6.94 7.24 18.60
CA GLU A 19 -7.58 7.45 19.90
C GLU A 19 -8.92 6.70 20.05
N HIS A 20 -9.33 5.93 19.04
CA HIS A 20 -10.61 5.22 19.10
C HIS A 20 -10.57 4.12 20.17
N PRO A 21 -11.56 4.05 21.08
CA PRO A 21 -11.57 3.09 22.18
C PRO A 21 -11.42 1.64 21.75
N ASP A 22 -12.00 1.26 20.63
CA ASP A 22 -11.93 -0.12 20.12
C ASP A 22 -10.51 -0.49 19.69
N ILE A 23 -9.77 0.45 19.10
CA ILE A 23 -8.36 0.23 18.74
C ILE A 23 -7.51 0.15 20.01
N ALA A 24 -7.68 1.10 20.93
CA ALA A 24 -6.95 1.10 22.18
C ALA A 24 -7.18 -0.20 22.98
N ASN A 25 -8.41 -0.69 23.03
CA ASN A 25 -8.76 -1.96 23.67
C ASN A 25 -8.13 -3.16 22.96
N ALA A 26 -8.14 -3.20 21.62
CA ALA A 26 -7.54 -4.28 20.85
C ALA A 26 -6.02 -4.34 21.08
N VAL A 27 -5.34 -3.18 21.08
CA VAL A 27 -3.92 -3.07 21.39
C VAL A 27 -3.61 -3.56 22.80
N LYS A 28 -4.38 -3.12 23.81
CA LYS A 28 -4.20 -3.56 25.19
C LYS A 28 -4.34 -5.07 25.32
N GLN A 29 -5.41 -5.64 24.80
CA GLN A 29 -5.64 -7.09 24.83
C GLN A 29 -4.52 -7.87 24.13
N ALA A 30 -4.07 -7.40 22.97
CA ALA A 30 -2.97 -8.04 22.28
C ALA A 30 -1.66 -7.97 23.08
N THR A 31 -1.39 -6.85 23.74
CA THR A 31 -0.20 -6.67 24.60
C THR A 31 -0.26 -7.57 25.83
N ASP A 32 -1.42 -7.69 26.47
CA ASP A 32 -1.62 -8.55 27.64
C ASP A 32 -1.38 -10.03 27.30
N ILE A 33 -1.76 -10.48 26.09
CA ILE A 33 -1.65 -11.88 25.68
C ILE A 33 -0.28 -12.21 25.06
N TYR A 34 0.24 -11.35 24.19
CA TYR A 34 1.41 -11.63 23.35
C TYR A 34 2.66 -10.86 23.75
N GLY A 35 2.55 -9.93 24.70
CA GLY A 35 3.63 -9.01 25.04
C GLY A 35 3.80 -7.90 23.97
N PHE A 36 4.82 -7.05 24.19
CA PHE A 36 5.06 -5.87 23.34
C PHE A 36 6.09 -6.14 22.22
N GLY A 37 6.93 -7.15 22.37
CA GLY A 37 8.03 -7.43 21.44
C GLY A 37 7.59 -8.10 20.14
N SER A 38 8.45 -7.99 19.12
CA SER A 38 8.21 -8.57 17.78
C SER A 38 8.71 -9.99 17.59
N GLY A 39 9.69 -10.45 18.35
CA GLY A 39 10.20 -11.82 18.37
C GLY A 39 11.17 -12.21 17.24
N GLY A 40 11.01 -11.74 16.01
CA GLY A 40 11.87 -12.09 14.88
C GLY A 40 11.35 -11.64 13.53
N SER A 41 11.92 -12.13 12.44
CA SER A 41 11.41 -11.85 11.09
C SER A 41 10.17 -12.69 10.76
N ARG A 42 9.41 -12.25 9.77
CA ARG A 42 8.14 -12.86 9.37
C ARG A 42 8.29 -14.35 8.97
N LEU A 43 9.39 -14.74 8.35
CA LEU A 43 9.63 -16.13 7.93
C LEU A 43 10.16 -17.03 9.04
N THR A 44 10.55 -16.49 10.17
CA THR A 44 11.10 -17.27 11.28
C THR A 44 10.12 -17.32 12.46
N THR A 45 10.34 -16.49 13.47
CA THR A 45 9.57 -16.47 14.71
C THR A 45 8.66 -15.24 14.85
N GLY A 46 8.69 -14.31 13.89
CA GLY A 46 7.98 -13.06 13.96
C GLY A 46 6.54 -13.09 13.42
N SER A 47 6.08 -14.19 12.79
CA SER A 47 4.70 -14.34 12.35
C SER A 47 3.86 -15.03 13.39
N GLY A 48 2.78 -14.41 13.81
CA GLY A 48 1.77 -14.97 14.68
C GLY A 48 0.36 -14.80 14.12
N ARG A 49 -0.63 -15.30 14.84
CA ARG A 49 -2.05 -15.27 14.44
C ARG A 49 -2.52 -13.86 14.06
N LEU A 50 -2.16 -12.82 14.85
CA LEU A 50 -2.60 -11.46 14.60
C LEU A 50 -2.03 -10.85 13.31
N HIS A 51 -0.85 -11.28 12.88
CA HIS A 51 -0.28 -10.88 11.58
C HIS A 51 -1.13 -11.41 10.42
N LEU A 52 -1.51 -12.70 10.48
CA LEU A 52 -2.36 -13.32 9.47
C LEU A 52 -3.77 -12.74 9.47
N GLU A 53 -4.32 -12.43 10.64
CA GLU A 53 -5.63 -11.78 10.79
C GLU A 53 -5.63 -10.37 10.18
N ALA A 54 -4.56 -9.57 10.37
CA ALA A 54 -4.43 -8.25 9.78
C ALA A 54 -4.34 -8.32 8.24
N GLU A 55 -3.51 -9.22 7.70
CA GLU A 55 -3.40 -9.47 6.25
C GLU A 55 -4.76 -9.90 5.66
N ALA A 56 -5.43 -10.86 6.29
CA ALA A 56 -6.74 -11.34 5.86
C ALA A 56 -7.84 -10.27 5.99
N ALA A 57 -7.80 -9.41 7.01
CA ALA A 57 -8.75 -8.32 7.17
C ALA A 57 -8.63 -7.31 6.04
N VAL A 58 -7.41 -6.90 5.69
CA VAL A 58 -7.17 -5.96 4.58
C VAL A 58 -7.54 -6.59 3.24
N ALA A 59 -7.13 -7.83 2.98
CA ALA A 59 -7.47 -8.54 1.75
C ALA A 59 -9.01 -8.59 1.54
N ARG A 60 -9.76 -8.97 2.57
CA ARG A 60 -11.23 -8.99 2.51
C ARG A 60 -11.82 -7.61 2.30
N PHE A 61 -11.35 -6.62 3.05
CA PHE A 61 -11.88 -5.26 2.98
C PHE A 61 -11.67 -4.64 1.61
N THR A 62 -10.50 -4.81 1.02
CA THR A 62 -10.16 -4.30 -0.32
C THR A 62 -10.66 -5.18 -1.46
N GLY A 63 -11.09 -6.41 -1.17
CA GLY A 63 -11.55 -7.38 -2.17
C GLY A 63 -10.43 -8.09 -2.94
N TYR A 64 -9.17 -7.96 -2.50
CA TYR A 64 -8.07 -8.73 -3.10
C TYR A 64 -7.99 -10.15 -2.54
N PRO A 65 -7.42 -11.09 -3.34
CA PRO A 65 -7.23 -12.46 -2.88
C PRO A 65 -6.30 -12.57 -1.67
N ASP A 66 -5.30 -11.69 -1.56
CA ASP A 66 -4.30 -11.74 -0.50
C ASP A 66 -3.72 -10.35 -0.20
N ALA A 67 -3.08 -10.21 0.96
CA ALA A 67 -2.33 -9.02 1.35
C ALA A 67 -1.08 -9.41 2.16
N VAL A 68 0.00 -8.63 2.03
CA VAL A 68 1.27 -8.87 2.71
C VAL A 68 1.63 -7.67 3.58
N LEU A 69 1.84 -7.89 4.87
CA LEU A 69 2.15 -6.85 5.86
C LEU A 69 3.66 -6.58 5.92
N PHE A 70 4.03 -5.31 5.77
CA PHE A 70 5.37 -4.76 5.95
C PHE A 70 5.41 -3.78 7.12
N ALA A 71 6.61 -3.53 7.66
CA ALA A 71 6.78 -2.62 8.79
C ALA A 71 6.55 -1.13 8.45
N SER A 72 6.58 -0.74 7.18
CA SER A 72 6.27 0.62 6.73
C SER A 72 5.89 0.66 5.25
N GLY A 73 5.21 1.74 4.80
CA GLY A 73 4.94 2.00 3.38
C GLY A 73 6.22 2.11 2.56
N TYR A 74 7.26 2.70 3.14
CA TYR A 74 8.56 2.79 2.50
C TYR A 74 9.13 1.41 2.16
N GLN A 75 9.15 0.50 3.15
CA GLN A 75 9.61 -0.88 2.95
C GLN A 75 8.72 -1.65 1.97
N ALA A 76 7.41 -1.45 2.02
CA ALA A 76 6.46 -2.10 1.12
C ALA A 76 6.72 -1.72 -0.35
N ASN A 77 6.88 -0.42 -0.65
CA ASN A 77 7.20 0.06 -2.00
C ASN A 77 8.53 -0.48 -2.51
N ILE A 78 9.59 -0.28 -1.74
CA ILE A 78 10.93 -0.76 -2.11
C ILE A 78 10.92 -2.26 -2.38
N SER A 79 10.37 -3.03 -1.45
CA SER A 79 10.39 -4.49 -1.57
C SER A 79 9.53 -5.00 -2.70
N THR A 80 8.36 -4.41 -2.94
CA THR A 80 7.49 -4.81 -4.05
C THR A 80 8.20 -4.59 -5.38
N LEU A 81 8.72 -3.39 -5.62
CA LEU A 81 9.40 -3.06 -6.88
C LEU A 81 10.69 -3.86 -7.07
N GLN A 82 11.46 -4.05 -6.00
CA GLN A 82 12.69 -4.86 -6.05
C GLN A 82 12.41 -6.35 -6.30
N THR A 83 11.35 -6.89 -5.70
CA THR A 83 11.00 -8.31 -5.82
C THR A 83 10.45 -8.65 -7.20
N LEU A 84 9.68 -7.74 -7.80
CA LEU A 84 9.14 -7.90 -9.16
C LEU A 84 10.21 -7.64 -10.25
N ALA A 85 11.35 -7.05 -9.89
CA ALA A 85 12.38 -6.66 -10.84
C ALA A 85 12.93 -7.86 -11.61
N SER A 86 13.04 -7.70 -12.92
CA SER A 86 13.69 -8.65 -13.81
C SER A 86 14.18 -7.95 -15.10
N PRO A 87 15.12 -8.55 -15.85
CA PRO A 87 15.52 -8.01 -17.16
C PRO A 87 14.36 -7.91 -18.17
N ASP A 88 13.31 -8.70 -18.00
CA ASP A 88 12.13 -8.71 -18.85
C ASP A 88 11.02 -7.75 -18.38
N LEU A 89 11.29 -6.88 -17.40
CA LEU A 89 10.32 -5.92 -16.87
C LEU A 89 10.72 -4.49 -17.19
N THR A 90 9.79 -3.71 -17.76
CA THR A 90 9.83 -2.25 -17.79
C THR A 90 8.94 -1.68 -16.70
N ILE A 91 9.49 -0.84 -15.83
CA ILE A 91 8.73 -0.07 -14.82
C ILE A 91 8.59 1.35 -15.34
N ILE A 92 7.34 1.85 -15.39
CA ILE A 92 7.02 3.21 -15.80
C ILE A 92 6.50 3.94 -14.56
N SER A 93 7.21 4.99 -14.13
CA SER A 93 6.97 5.71 -12.88
C SER A 93 6.66 7.18 -13.13
N ASP A 94 5.66 7.72 -12.45
CA ASP A 94 5.41 9.15 -12.42
C ASP A 94 6.58 9.91 -11.79
N ALA A 95 6.92 11.08 -12.34
CA ALA A 95 8.06 11.89 -11.89
C ALA A 95 7.90 12.44 -10.46
N ARG A 96 6.67 12.52 -9.94
CA ARG A 96 6.38 13.04 -8.59
C ARG A 96 6.00 11.95 -7.59
N ASN A 97 6.19 10.69 -7.94
CA ASN A 97 5.97 9.59 -7.02
C ASN A 97 6.75 9.75 -5.73
N HIS A 98 6.22 9.20 -4.65
CA HIS A 98 6.86 9.19 -3.34
C HIS A 98 8.29 8.62 -3.39
N ALA A 99 9.18 9.14 -2.53
CA ALA A 99 10.60 8.75 -2.48
C ALA A 99 10.80 7.23 -2.40
N SER A 100 9.93 6.49 -1.71
CA SER A 100 10.00 5.03 -1.62
C SER A 100 9.78 4.32 -2.97
N ILE A 101 8.92 4.86 -3.82
CA ILE A 101 8.72 4.35 -5.19
C ILE A 101 9.96 4.66 -6.04
N ILE A 102 10.49 5.88 -5.95
CA ILE A 102 11.71 6.29 -6.65
C ILE A 102 12.88 5.37 -6.27
N ASP A 103 13.08 5.12 -4.98
CA ASP A 103 14.16 4.25 -4.50
C ASP A 103 13.91 2.78 -4.85
N GLY A 104 12.66 2.32 -4.81
CA GLY A 104 12.28 0.99 -5.31
C GLY A 104 12.60 0.82 -6.80
N CYS A 105 12.32 1.84 -7.62
CA CYS A 105 12.68 1.86 -9.05
C CYS A 105 14.20 1.82 -9.26
N ARG A 106 14.98 2.53 -8.43
CA ARG A 106 16.44 2.48 -8.48
C ARG A 106 16.98 1.08 -8.18
N LEU A 107 16.43 0.42 -7.16
CA LEU A 107 16.78 -0.96 -6.82
C LEU A 107 16.34 -1.95 -7.91
N ALA A 108 15.15 -1.77 -8.48
CA ALA A 108 14.68 -2.59 -9.58
C ALA A 108 15.59 -2.44 -10.81
N LYS A 109 16.04 -1.22 -11.12
CA LYS A 109 17.01 -0.98 -12.18
C LYS A 109 18.35 -1.67 -11.92
N ALA A 110 18.83 -1.63 -10.68
CA ALA A 110 20.05 -2.36 -10.28
C ALA A 110 19.91 -3.88 -10.44
N ASN A 111 18.67 -4.41 -10.34
CA ASN A 111 18.34 -5.82 -10.57
C ASN A 111 18.00 -6.13 -12.05
N GLY A 112 18.28 -5.23 -12.96
CA GLY A 112 18.17 -5.46 -14.41
C GLY A 112 16.93 -4.92 -15.10
N SER A 113 15.92 -4.40 -14.35
CA SER A 113 14.72 -3.83 -14.96
C SER A 113 15.01 -2.54 -15.72
N THR A 114 14.28 -2.32 -16.81
CA THR A 114 14.21 -1.01 -17.46
C THR A 114 13.29 -0.09 -16.65
N VAL A 115 13.75 1.14 -16.34
CA VAL A 115 12.93 2.13 -15.65
C VAL A 115 12.77 3.37 -16.53
N VAL A 116 11.53 3.76 -16.77
CA VAL A 116 11.14 4.96 -17.52
C VAL A 116 10.37 5.89 -16.60
N VAL A 117 10.83 7.13 -16.46
CA VAL A 117 10.12 8.16 -15.69
C VAL A 117 9.34 9.03 -16.68
N THR A 118 8.04 9.16 -16.46
CA THR A 118 7.15 10.02 -17.25
C THR A 118 6.89 11.33 -16.53
N PRO A 119 6.60 12.42 -17.26
CA PRO A 119 6.11 13.65 -16.63
C PRO A 119 4.90 13.37 -15.73
N HIS A 120 4.70 14.22 -14.73
CA HIS A 120 3.63 14.08 -13.77
C HIS A 120 2.26 14.03 -14.44
N ARG A 121 1.47 12.98 -14.12
CA ARG A 121 0.11 12.71 -14.62
C ARG A 121 0.00 12.65 -16.17
N ASP A 122 1.10 12.35 -16.84
CA ASP A 122 1.15 12.28 -18.31
C ASP A 122 0.77 10.89 -18.82
N VAL A 123 -0.53 10.64 -18.99
CA VAL A 123 -1.06 9.38 -19.55
C VAL A 123 -0.51 9.11 -20.96
N GLY A 124 -0.37 10.17 -21.78
CA GLY A 124 0.20 10.04 -23.13
C GLY A 124 1.68 9.63 -23.10
N GLY A 125 2.43 10.10 -22.12
CA GLY A 125 3.80 9.67 -21.86
C GLY A 125 3.87 8.20 -21.45
N VAL A 126 2.97 7.75 -20.56
CA VAL A 126 2.86 6.35 -20.16
C VAL A 126 2.52 5.46 -21.37
N GLN A 127 1.52 5.84 -22.18
CA GLN A 127 1.15 5.11 -23.39
C GLN A 127 2.33 4.97 -24.37
N LYS A 128 3.06 6.05 -24.61
CA LYS A 128 4.26 6.05 -25.47
C LYS A 128 5.36 5.15 -24.91
N ALA A 129 5.58 5.17 -23.59
CA ALA A 129 6.60 4.34 -22.94
C ALA A 129 6.24 2.85 -23.06
N LEU A 130 4.96 2.50 -22.83
CA LEU A 130 4.45 1.14 -22.99
C LEU A 130 4.59 0.65 -24.43
N ALA A 131 4.24 1.49 -25.43
CA ALA A 131 4.33 1.12 -26.84
C ALA A 131 5.79 0.94 -27.33
N LYS A 132 6.75 1.62 -26.70
CA LYS A 132 8.18 1.53 -27.07
C LYS A 132 8.95 0.47 -26.28
N ARG A 133 8.35 -0.18 -25.28
CA ARG A 133 9.04 -1.19 -24.48
C ARG A 133 9.52 -2.36 -25.34
N THR A 134 10.68 -2.85 -25.02
CA THR A 134 11.25 -4.07 -25.62
C THR A 134 11.16 -5.28 -24.70
N THR A 135 10.78 -5.06 -23.45
CA THR A 135 10.61 -6.11 -22.44
C THR A 135 9.25 -6.79 -22.59
N LYS A 136 9.19 -8.04 -22.15
CA LYS A 136 7.97 -8.85 -22.20
C LYS A 136 6.86 -8.30 -21.29
N HIS A 137 7.26 -7.81 -20.11
CA HIS A 137 6.34 -7.33 -19.07
C HIS A 137 6.52 -5.83 -18.83
N ALA A 138 5.47 -5.20 -18.35
CA ALA A 138 5.53 -3.81 -17.90
C ALA A 138 4.68 -3.60 -16.64
N LEU A 139 5.14 -2.69 -15.78
CA LEU A 139 4.45 -2.23 -14.59
C LEU A 139 4.39 -0.71 -14.60
N VAL A 140 3.20 -0.15 -14.56
CA VAL A 140 2.99 1.28 -14.30
C VAL A 140 2.81 1.47 -12.81
N VAL A 141 3.56 2.37 -12.19
CA VAL A 141 3.46 2.67 -10.76
C VAL A 141 3.24 4.17 -10.53
N THR A 142 2.26 4.49 -9.67
CA THR A 142 1.91 5.86 -9.32
C THR A 142 1.41 5.96 -7.89
N ASP A 143 1.69 7.11 -7.21
CA ASP A 143 0.87 7.51 -6.08
C ASP A 143 -0.58 7.69 -6.56
N GLY A 144 -1.54 7.27 -5.77
CA GLY A 144 -2.95 7.51 -6.04
C GLY A 144 -3.35 8.97 -5.76
N LEU A 145 -3.06 9.41 -4.54
CA LEU A 145 -3.19 10.79 -4.07
C LEU A 145 -1.80 11.32 -3.74
N PHE A 146 -1.34 12.33 -4.47
CA PHE A 146 -0.03 12.95 -4.29
C PHE A 146 -0.02 13.84 -3.05
N SER A 147 0.82 13.51 -2.08
CA SER A 147 0.83 14.09 -0.74
C SER A 147 1.11 15.59 -0.68
N MET A 148 1.93 16.10 -1.59
CA MET A 148 2.37 17.51 -1.55
C MET A 148 1.36 18.46 -2.16
N ASP A 149 0.69 18.04 -3.22
CA ASP A 149 -0.17 18.90 -4.03
C ASP A 149 -1.66 18.54 -3.87
N GLY A 150 -2.00 17.40 -3.29
CA GLY A 150 -3.36 16.89 -3.15
C GLY A 150 -3.99 16.46 -4.48
N GLU A 151 -3.18 16.29 -5.52
CA GLU A 151 -3.66 15.90 -6.85
C GLU A 151 -3.92 14.39 -6.91
N LEU A 152 -5.00 14.03 -7.60
CA LEU A 152 -5.32 12.63 -7.87
C LEU A 152 -4.61 12.15 -9.13
N ALA A 153 -4.09 10.93 -9.11
CA ALA A 153 -3.63 10.27 -10.33
C ALA A 153 -4.81 10.06 -11.30
N PRO A 154 -4.60 10.17 -12.62
CA PRO A 154 -5.62 9.91 -13.63
C PRO A 154 -5.81 8.40 -13.80
N LEU A 155 -6.28 7.73 -12.73
CA LEU A 155 -6.35 6.27 -12.65
C LEU A 155 -7.28 5.63 -13.70
N PRO A 156 -8.45 6.21 -14.05
CA PRO A 156 -9.29 5.64 -15.09
C PRO A 156 -8.59 5.55 -16.45
N GLU A 157 -7.90 6.62 -16.84
CA GLU A 157 -7.16 6.67 -18.09
C GLU A 157 -5.91 5.77 -18.06
N LEU A 158 -5.20 5.74 -16.93
CA LEU A 158 -4.06 4.84 -16.74
C LEU A 158 -4.48 3.37 -16.78
N SER A 159 -5.56 3.00 -16.10
CA SER A 159 -6.10 1.64 -16.09
C SER A 159 -6.42 1.16 -17.51
N LYS A 160 -7.09 2.02 -18.29
CA LYS A 160 -7.40 1.71 -19.70
C LYS A 160 -6.15 1.47 -20.54
N VAL A 161 -5.16 2.36 -20.43
CA VAL A 161 -3.90 2.24 -21.20
C VAL A 161 -3.13 0.99 -20.77
N VAL A 162 -3.10 0.67 -19.49
CA VAL A 162 -2.43 -0.51 -18.93
C VAL A 162 -3.08 -1.79 -19.46
N GLU A 163 -4.41 -1.86 -19.44
CA GLU A 163 -5.18 -3.01 -19.97
C GLU A 163 -4.96 -3.20 -21.46
N GLU A 164 -5.09 -2.13 -22.26
CA GLU A 164 -4.88 -2.17 -23.73
C GLU A 164 -3.46 -2.65 -24.11
N GLN A 165 -2.46 -2.37 -23.25
CA GLN A 165 -1.07 -2.72 -23.49
C GLN A 165 -0.62 -4.01 -22.77
N GLY A 166 -1.51 -4.70 -22.07
CA GLY A 166 -1.18 -5.91 -21.32
C GLY A 166 -0.10 -5.70 -20.26
N ALA A 167 -0.14 -4.56 -19.59
CA ALA A 167 0.75 -4.19 -18.50
C ALA A 167 0.05 -4.36 -17.14
N TRP A 168 0.79 -4.19 -16.04
CA TRP A 168 0.26 -4.16 -14.68
C TRP A 168 0.20 -2.73 -14.16
N LEU A 169 -0.74 -2.47 -13.24
CA LEU A 169 -0.88 -1.21 -12.52
C LEU A 169 -0.65 -1.42 -11.02
N MET A 170 0.29 -0.66 -10.47
CA MET A 170 0.51 -0.52 -9.02
C MET A 170 0.12 0.88 -8.58
N VAL A 171 -0.74 0.97 -7.57
CA VAL A 171 -1.17 2.24 -6.97
C VAL A 171 -0.72 2.28 -5.51
N ASP A 172 0.07 3.29 -5.15
CA ASP A 172 0.30 3.65 -3.75
C ASP A 172 -0.87 4.51 -3.27
N ASP A 173 -1.75 3.88 -2.52
CA ASP A 173 -2.99 4.47 -2.03
C ASP A 173 -2.88 4.95 -0.58
N ALA A 174 -1.64 5.19 -0.12
CA ALA A 174 -1.33 5.53 1.27
C ALA A 174 -2.09 6.75 1.80
N HIS A 175 -2.38 7.74 0.95
CA HIS A 175 -3.06 8.97 1.32
C HIS A 175 -4.57 8.94 1.14
N ALA A 176 -5.09 8.03 0.31
CA ALA A 176 -6.52 7.96 0.02
C ALA A 176 -7.23 6.81 0.75
N PHE A 177 -6.51 5.75 1.09
CA PHE A 177 -7.09 4.64 1.85
C PHE A 177 -7.58 5.10 3.23
N GLY A 178 -8.81 4.74 3.57
CA GLY A 178 -9.49 5.15 4.81
C GLY A 178 -10.11 6.54 4.77
N THR A 179 -9.89 7.32 3.69
CA THR A 179 -10.38 8.71 3.57
C THR A 179 -11.17 8.99 2.30
N VAL A 180 -10.94 8.24 1.24
CA VAL A 180 -11.57 8.39 -0.08
C VAL A 180 -12.36 7.13 -0.43
N GLY A 181 -13.41 7.28 -1.21
CA GLY A 181 -14.36 6.22 -1.56
C GLY A 181 -15.54 6.14 -0.61
N THR A 182 -16.59 5.44 -1.01
CA THR A 182 -17.84 5.33 -0.24
C THR A 182 -17.65 4.54 1.05
N THR A 183 -16.76 3.55 1.03
CA THR A 183 -16.44 2.68 2.17
C THR A 183 -15.01 2.86 2.69
N GLY A 184 -14.23 3.80 2.09
CA GLY A 184 -12.85 4.10 2.49
C GLY A 184 -11.81 3.13 1.92
N ARG A 185 -12.15 2.41 0.86
CA ARG A 185 -11.20 1.53 0.17
C ARG A 185 -10.21 2.29 -0.72
N GLY A 186 -10.27 3.62 -0.70
CA GLY A 186 -9.35 4.51 -1.38
C GLY A 186 -9.73 4.85 -2.81
N LEU A 187 -8.76 5.33 -3.58
CA LEU A 187 -8.98 5.77 -4.95
C LEU A 187 -9.41 4.67 -5.92
N PRO A 188 -8.97 3.42 -5.81
CA PRO A 188 -9.51 2.35 -6.62
C PRO A 188 -11.03 2.21 -6.51
N GLU A 189 -11.59 2.29 -5.30
CA GLU A 189 -13.04 2.32 -5.09
C GLU A 189 -13.68 3.59 -5.67
N TYR A 190 -13.08 4.74 -5.43
CA TYR A 190 -13.62 6.03 -5.89
C TYR A 190 -13.79 6.08 -7.40
N PHE A 191 -12.87 5.49 -8.15
CA PHE A 191 -12.90 5.45 -9.61
C PHE A 191 -13.48 4.15 -10.19
N ASP A 192 -13.93 3.22 -9.36
CA ASP A 192 -14.40 1.89 -9.77
C ASP A 192 -13.39 1.15 -10.66
N ILE A 193 -12.15 1.14 -10.24
CA ILE A 193 -11.05 0.41 -10.91
C ILE A 193 -10.41 -0.58 -9.95
N ARG A 194 -9.68 -1.53 -10.50
CA ARG A 194 -8.93 -2.52 -9.70
C ARG A 194 -7.50 -2.62 -10.23
N PRO A 195 -6.54 -1.93 -9.63
CA PRO A 195 -5.13 -2.14 -9.95
C PRO A 195 -4.68 -3.56 -9.58
N ASP A 196 -3.61 -4.04 -10.21
CA ASP A 196 -3.03 -5.35 -9.88
C ASP A 196 -2.41 -5.38 -8.48
N ILE A 197 -1.91 -4.22 -8.03
CA ILE A 197 -1.28 -4.04 -6.72
C ILE A 197 -1.79 -2.72 -6.13
N GLN A 198 -2.39 -2.79 -4.94
CA GLN A 198 -2.75 -1.63 -4.12
C GLN A 198 -1.89 -1.63 -2.85
N LEU A 199 -1.06 -0.60 -2.67
CA LEU A 199 -0.32 -0.40 -1.44
C LEU A 199 -1.12 0.50 -0.50
N ILE A 200 -1.25 0.07 0.73
CA ILE A 200 -2.03 0.72 1.79
C ILE A 200 -1.11 0.94 2.98
N THR A 201 -1.11 2.14 3.55
CA THR A 201 -0.39 2.38 4.80
C THR A 201 -1.32 2.41 5.99
N ALA A 202 -0.92 1.74 7.07
CA ALA A 202 -1.61 1.78 8.34
C ALA A 202 -1.27 3.02 9.17
N SER A 203 -0.19 3.72 8.82
CA SER A 203 0.34 4.85 9.60
C SER A 203 -0.37 6.20 9.35
N LYS A 204 -1.43 6.21 8.56
CA LYS A 204 -2.25 7.40 8.28
C LYS A 204 -3.67 7.19 8.83
N ALA A 205 -4.64 6.95 7.97
CA ALA A 205 -6.04 6.84 8.39
C ALA A 205 -6.31 5.72 9.42
N LEU A 206 -5.58 4.61 9.38
CA LEU A 206 -5.76 3.52 10.35
C LEU A 206 -5.15 3.79 11.73
N GLY A 207 -4.32 4.84 11.90
CA GLY A 207 -3.73 5.20 13.18
C GLY A 207 -2.81 4.15 13.82
N ALA A 208 -2.21 3.27 12.99
CA ALA A 208 -1.30 2.20 13.39
C ALA A 208 0.05 2.34 12.68
N GLU A 209 0.93 1.36 12.77
CA GLU A 209 2.18 1.31 12.00
C GLU A 209 2.13 0.24 10.92
N GLY A 210 2.97 0.42 9.89
CA GLY A 210 3.12 -0.55 8.82
C GLY A 210 2.38 -0.19 7.55
N ALA A 211 2.45 -1.13 6.61
CA ALA A 211 1.74 -1.05 5.34
C ALA A 211 1.42 -2.45 4.82
N LEU A 212 0.40 -2.53 4.00
CA LEU A 212 0.00 -3.78 3.38
C LEU A 212 -0.01 -3.62 1.85
N VAL A 213 0.44 -4.65 1.18
CA VAL A 213 0.38 -4.78 -0.28
C VAL A 213 -0.73 -5.76 -0.60
N ALA A 214 -1.89 -5.25 -1.03
CA ALA A 214 -3.03 -6.04 -1.45
C ALA A 214 -2.88 -6.38 -2.94
N THR A 215 -2.97 -7.68 -3.28
CA THR A 215 -2.65 -8.16 -4.63
C THR A 215 -3.17 -9.59 -4.87
N SER A 216 -2.82 -10.17 -6.00
CA SER A 216 -3.08 -11.57 -6.32
C SER A 216 -2.27 -12.53 -5.44
N GLU A 217 -2.78 -13.74 -5.22
CA GLU A 217 -2.09 -14.76 -4.42
C GLU A 217 -0.66 -15.07 -4.93
N PRO A 218 -0.39 -15.26 -6.25
CA PRO A 218 0.96 -15.50 -6.72
C PRO A 218 1.95 -14.38 -6.39
N VAL A 219 1.54 -13.12 -6.53
CA VAL A 219 2.38 -11.96 -6.19
C VAL A 219 2.60 -11.89 -4.68
N ALA A 220 1.58 -12.09 -3.87
CA ALA A 220 1.70 -12.12 -2.41
C ALA A 220 2.66 -13.22 -1.94
N GLN A 221 2.59 -14.42 -2.51
CA GLN A 221 3.51 -15.52 -2.21
C GLN A 221 4.95 -15.17 -2.61
N LEU A 222 5.14 -14.57 -3.78
CA LEU A 222 6.46 -14.10 -4.21
C LEU A 222 7.05 -13.07 -3.24
N LEU A 223 6.23 -12.11 -2.80
CA LEU A 223 6.65 -11.11 -1.81
C LEU A 223 7.05 -11.77 -0.48
N ARG A 224 6.26 -12.71 0.05
CA ARG A 224 6.59 -13.42 1.30
C ARG A 224 7.89 -14.18 1.21
N GLN A 225 8.24 -14.73 0.05
CA GLN A 225 9.43 -15.54 -0.14
C GLN A 225 10.69 -14.72 -0.46
N GLN A 226 10.55 -13.59 -1.17
CA GLN A 226 11.71 -12.91 -1.76
C GLN A 226 11.84 -11.43 -1.37
N ALA A 227 10.78 -10.79 -0.84
CA ALA A 227 10.85 -9.40 -0.44
C ALA A 227 11.82 -9.20 0.73
N ARG A 228 12.93 -8.52 0.48
CA ARG A 228 14.04 -8.42 1.44
C ARG A 228 13.62 -7.81 2.78
N SER A 229 12.78 -6.78 2.78
CA SER A 229 12.32 -6.17 4.03
C SER A 229 11.25 -7.00 4.76
N PHE A 230 10.64 -7.98 4.10
CA PHE A 230 9.80 -8.97 4.76
C PHE A 230 10.64 -10.09 5.38
N VAL A 231 11.63 -10.59 4.64
CA VAL A 231 12.45 -11.74 5.03
C VAL A 231 13.48 -11.37 6.11
N PHE A 232 14.13 -10.21 5.97
CA PHE A 232 15.30 -9.83 6.76
C PHE A 232 15.05 -8.70 7.79
N SER A 233 13.81 -8.21 7.89
CA SER A 233 13.43 -7.23 8.91
C SER A 233 12.63 -7.91 10.03
N THR A 234 12.75 -7.38 11.23
CA THR A 234 11.88 -7.75 12.35
C THR A 234 10.43 -7.41 12.03
N SER A 235 9.50 -8.30 12.36
CA SER A 235 8.06 -8.12 12.10
C SER A 235 7.45 -6.97 12.90
N PRO A 236 6.35 -6.37 12.45
CA PRO A 236 5.50 -5.54 13.29
C PRO A 236 5.07 -6.28 14.56
N THR A 237 4.80 -5.55 15.64
CA THR A 237 4.33 -6.17 16.89
C THR A 237 2.91 -6.72 16.76
N SER A 238 2.56 -7.73 17.58
CA SER A 238 1.19 -8.26 17.66
C SER A 238 0.17 -7.17 18.02
N ALA A 239 0.55 -6.25 18.89
CA ALA A 239 -0.27 -5.09 19.27
C ALA A 239 -0.59 -4.20 18.07
N ASN A 240 0.40 -3.94 17.22
CA ASN A 240 0.19 -3.17 15.99
C ASN A 240 -0.70 -3.89 14.98
N CYS A 241 -0.55 -5.20 14.83
CA CYS A 241 -1.44 -6.00 13.99
C CYS A 241 -2.90 -5.97 14.48
N ALA A 242 -3.11 -5.99 15.80
CA ALA A 242 -4.43 -5.83 16.40
C ALA A 242 -5.03 -4.45 16.09
N ALA A 243 -4.22 -3.38 16.16
CA ALA A 243 -4.66 -2.04 15.79
C ALA A 243 -5.11 -1.97 14.31
N ILE A 244 -4.36 -2.55 13.39
CA ILE A 244 -4.70 -2.62 11.97
C ILE A 244 -6.05 -3.33 11.78
N THR A 245 -6.21 -4.52 12.39
CA THR A 245 -7.45 -5.31 12.28
C THR A 245 -8.65 -4.55 12.84
N ALA A 246 -8.50 -3.89 13.99
CA ALA A 246 -9.54 -3.08 14.59
C ALA A 246 -9.90 -1.86 13.73
N GLY A 247 -8.90 -1.18 13.17
CA GLY A 247 -9.08 -0.05 12.26
C GLY A 247 -9.85 -0.44 10.99
N ILE A 248 -9.50 -1.55 10.36
CA ILE A 248 -10.25 -2.07 9.21
C ILE A 248 -11.69 -2.40 9.58
N LYS A 249 -11.91 -3.04 10.74
CA LYS A 249 -13.27 -3.34 11.22
C LYS A 249 -14.09 -2.08 11.44
N LEU A 250 -13.49 -1.02 11.97
CA LEU A 250 -14.16 0.27 12.15
C LEU A 250 -14.58 0.89 10.82
N LEU A 251 -13.73 0.88 9.80
CA LEU A 251 -14.09 1.36 8.47
C LEU A 251 -15.25 0.55 7.88
N ASP A 252 -15.20 -0.78 8.00
CA ASP A 252 -16.22 -1.68 7.46
C ASP A 252 -17.58 -1.52 8.13
N THR A 253 -17.61 -1.26 9.45
CA THR A 253 -18.85 -1.15 10.23
C THR A 253 -19.39 0.26 10.36
N ASN A 254 -18.57 1.29 10.11
CA ASN A 254 -18.93 2.69 10.28
C ASN A 254 -18.53 3.57 9.08
N PRO A 255 -19.15 3.41 7.92
CA PRO A 255 -18.82 4.19 6.73
C PRO A 255 -19.03 5.71 6.92
N ARG A 256 -19.80 6.13 7.94
CA ARG A 256 -19.97 7.56 8.29
C ARG A 256 -18.67 8.22 8.77
N LEU A 257 -17.72 7.44 9.26
CA LEU A 257 -16.41 7.95 9.67
C LEU A 257 -15.65 8.57 8.48
N ILE A 258 -15.83 8.03 7.30
CA ILE A 258 -15.15 8.49 6.08
C ILE A 258 -15.64 9.86 5.61
N GLY A 259 -16.92 10.14 5.77
CA GLY A 259 -17.52 11.43 5.41
C GLY A 259 -17.25 12.57 6.40
N SER A 260 -16.59 12.28 7.53
CA SER A 260 -16.21 13.27 8.55
C SER A 260 -14.71 13.65 8.49
N LEU A 261 -13.97 13.07 7.58
CA LEU A 261 -12.56 13.35 7.26
C LEU A 261 -12.42 14.25 6.05
#